data_85bedfee57a0b6292e7beabfdcbdac10
#
_entry.id   85bedfee57a0b6292e7beabfdcbdac10
#
_cell.length_a   1.000
_cell.length_b   1.000
_cell.length_c   1.000
_cell.angle_alpha   90.00
_cell.angle_beta   90.00
_cell.angle_gamma   90.00
#
_symmetry.space_group_name_H-M   'P 1'
#
loop_
_entity.id
_entity.type
_entity.pdbx_description
1 polymer ?
#
loop_
_entity_poly.entity_id
_entity_poly.type
_entity_poly.pdbx_seq_one_letter_code
_entity_poly.pdbx_strand_id
1 'polypeptide(L)'
;MSKATGPRFQRSGSVPGKGGAELHAGGEGAEIAAKSREVIDRLKKLYATKLRPLEKRYDFGDFHSPLLSDSDFEAKPQVLMIGQYSVGKTSFIEYLLGRPFPGQRVGPEPTTDRFVAVMHGEEERTVPGNAACVSPDLPYGGLSMFGTAFLNKFEVAQLPAPLLGQLTIVDTPGILSGEKQRIARGYDFTQVARWFAERSDLILLLFDAHKLDISDEFQRVIEVLQGQSDKVRCVLNKADQVDQQRLLRVYGALMWSLGKVLKTPEVMRVYLGSFWSQPRQKHGDDGSSSTPEALFDAEERDLLDELRALPQHAAVRKVNELVKRARLAKVHACILGHLRDKMPAVFGMEKKQRELLENMGENFREVQRKYHLPPGDFPPIDAFVRQCADRKFTKFPSLKSRELQDIDEMLTKDIPALMASLPKHTRVGIAGVENPENGSVSSNPFASIAPVGRLQWEEELLGRKGEYDAVFATLSLDATGRAAGGSCMAPLQKQASTTVSQVTLRAIWDLADQSKAGSLDADEFAVAMHLCALAKEGEPIPAELPTSLVPPLSGKDQPQIGSPSQTSAIRRPSII
;
A
#
# COMPACT_ATOMS: atom_id res chain seq x y z
N MET A 1 -62.55 -7.65 34.01
CA MET A 1 -62.73 -6.28 33.52
C MET A 1 -61.60 -5.40 34.11
N SER A 2 -60.65 -5.02 33.35
CA SER A 2 -59.94 -3.73 33.34
C SER A 2 -58.81 -3.83 32.32
N LYS A 3 -58.93 -3.08 31.22
CA LYS A 3 -57.93 -2.95 30.16
C LYS A 3 -56.90 -1.96 30.60
N ALA A 4 -55.65 -2.33 30.68
CA ALA A 4 -54.49 -1.41 30.80
C ALA A 4 -53.95 -1.12 29.39
N THR A 5 -54.12 0.14 28.97
CA THR A 5 -53.57 0.74 27.75
C THR A 5 -52.12 1.13 28.01
N GLY A 6 -51.15 0.52 27.29
CA GLY A 6 -49.75 0.98 27.27
C GLY A 6 -49.56 2.14 26.29
N PRO A 7 -48.55 3.00 26.51
CA PRO A 7 -48.36 4.20 25.70
C PRO A 7 -47.82 3.90 24.31
N ARG A 8 -48.44 4.49 23.29
CA ARG A 8 -48.00 4.59 21.91
C ARG A 8 -46.75 5.48 21.87
N PHE A 9 -45.61 4.91 21.46
CA PHE A 9 -44.47 5.68 21.01
C PHE A 9 -44.74 6.28 19.62
N GLN A 10 -44.86 7.58 19.55
CA GLN A 10 -44.85 8.34 18.29
C GLN A 10 -43.47 8.26 17.68
N ARG A 11 -43.39 7.82 16.42
CA ARG A 11 -42.22 7.95 15.57
C ARG A 11 -42.01 9.43 15.26
N SER A 12 -41.04 10.04 15.88
CA SER A 12 -40.54 11.36 15.49
C SER A 12 -39.42 11.19 14.46
N GLY A 13 -39.55 11.91 13.37
CA GLY A 13 -38.62 12.45 12.42
C GLY A 13 -37.30 11.72 12.16
N SER A 14 -37.16 11.18 10.96
CA SER A 14 -35.90 10.82 10.33
C SER A 14 -34.99 12.07 10.25
N VAL A 15 -33.90 12.05 11.01
CA VAL A 15 -32.75 12.93 10.79
C VAL A 15 -31.97 12.35 9.60
N PRO A 16 -31.65 13.11 8.54
CA PRO A 16 -30.85 12.60 7.45
C PRO A 16 -29.43 12.37 7.93
N GLY A 17 -29.02 11.09 7.99
CA GLY A 17 -27.65 10.68 8.25
C GLY A 17 -26.74 11.21 7.13
N LYS A 18 -25.88 12.16 7.45
CA LYS A 18 -24.72 12.53 6.61
C LYS A 18 -23.72 11.36 6.67
N GLY A 19 -23.72 10.50 5.65
CA GLY A 19 -22.78 9.38 5.61
C GLY A 19 -22.90 8.45 4.42
N GLY A 20 -23.94 8.59 3.60
CA GLY A 20 -24.02 7.85 2.33
C GLY A 20 -23.49 8.74 1.19
N ALA A 21 -22.19 8.81 0.99
CA ALA A 21 -21.66 9.42 -0.23
C ALA A 21 -22.07 8.55 -1.41
N GLU A 22 -23.08 8.98 -2.17
CA GLU A 22 -23.49 8.39 -3.43
C GLU A 22 -22.30 8.37 -4.39
N LEU A 23 -21.79 7.18 -4.67
CA LEU A 23 -20.79 6.91 -5.68
C LEU A 23 -21.49 6.95 -7.06
N HIS A 24 -21.81 8.15 -7.56
CA HIS A 24 -22.11 8.32 -8.96
C HIS A 24 -20.78 8.24 -9.74
N ALA A 25 -20.54 7.09 -10.36
CA ALA A 25 -19.51 6.95 -11.38
C ALA A 25 -19.89 7.85 -12.56
N GLY A 26 -19.24 9.01 -12.68
CA GLY A 26 -19.27 9.81 -13.89
C GLY A 26 -18.79 8.98 -15.09
N GLY A 27 -19.10 9.38 -16.33
CA GLY A 27 -18.81 8.61 -17.54
C GLY A 27 -17.36 8.10 -17.66
N GLU A 28 -16.39 8.79 -17.08
CA GLU A 28 -14.98 8.39 -16.98
C GLU A 28 -14.76 7.12 -16.16
N GLY A 29 -15.46 6.96 -15.03
CA GLY A 29 -15.40 5.77 -14.20
C GLY A 29 -15.95 4.51 -14.89
N ALA A 30 -16.98 4.66 -15.72
CA ALA A 30 -17.54 3.57 -16.50
C ALA A 30 -16.59 3.10 -17.61
N GLU A 31 -15.87 4.03 -18.27
CA GLU A 31 -14.86 3.70 -19.28
C GLU A 31 -13.65 2.97 -18.67
N ILE A 32 -13.16 3.42 -17.50
CA ILE A 32 -12.08 2.76 -16.76
C ILE A 32 -12.49 1.34 -16.37
N ALA A 33 -13.72 1.16 -15.89
CA ALA A 33 -14.25 -0.15 -15.53
C ALA A 33 -14.38 -1.09 -16.74
N ALA A 34 -14.81 -0.59 -17.89
CA ALA A 34 -14.90 -1.36 -19.13
C ALA A 34 -13.51 -1.81 -19.62
N LYS A 35 -12.53 -0.91 -19.64
CA LYS A 35 -11.13 -1.23 -20.01
C LYS A 35 -10.50 -2.23 -19.03
N SER A 36 -10.78 -2.10 -17.75
CA SER A 36 -10.30 -3.05 -16.73
C SER A 36 -10.88 -4.45 -16.94
N ARG A 37 -12.15 -4.57 -17.32
CA ARG A 37 -12.76 -5.88 -17.65
C ARG A 37 -12.10 -6.50 -18.89
N GLU A 38 -11.89 -5.73 -19.94
CA GLU A 38 -11.19 -6.20 -21.15
C GLU A 38 -9.80 -6.75 -20.82
N VAL A 39 -9.06 -6.07 -19.94
CA VAL A 39 -7.75 -6.54 -19.48
C VAL A 39 -7.87 -7.88 -18.72
N ILE A 40 -8.84 -8.01 -17.84
CA ILE A 40 -9.09 -9.26 -17.09
C ILE A 40 -9.43 -10.40 -18.04
N ASP A 41 -10.26 -10.19 -19.05
CA ASP A 41 -10.61 -11.23 -20.03
C ASP A 41 -9.39 -11.66 -20.87
N ARG A 42 -8.53 -10.71 -21.23
CA ARG A 42 -7.27 -11.02 -21.90
C ARG A 42 -6.30 -11.79 -20.99
N LEU A 43 -6.24 -11.46 -19.68
CA LEU A 43 -5.45 -12.20 -18.69
C LEU A 43 -5.92 -13.64 -18.55
N LYS A 44 -7.24 -13.86 -18.44
CA LYS A 44 -7.84 -15.22 -18.43
C LYS A 44 -7.39 -16.03 -19.64
N LYS A 45 -7.48 -15.41 -20.83
CA LYS A 45 -7.08 -16.06 -22.07
C LYS A 45 -5.60 -16.41 -22.10
N LEU A 46 -4.72 -15.50 -21.67
CA LEU A 46 -3.28 -15.75 -21.60
C LEU A 46 -2.97 -16.87 -20.60
N TYR A 47 -3.60 -16.85 -19.42
CA TYR A 47 -3.46 -17.91 -18.45
C TYR A 47 -3.89 -19.26 -19.01
N ALA A 48 -5.10 -19.34 -19.58
CA ALA A 48 -5.66 -20.57 -20.10
C ALA A 48 -4.84 -21.19 -21.24
N THR A 49 -4.25 -20.35 -22.11
CA THR A 49 -3.55 -20.81 -23.32
C THR A 49 -2.06 -21.04 -23.11
N LYS A 50 -1.37 -20.24 -22.29
CA LYS A 50 0.09 -20.27 -22.15
C LYS A 50 0.55 -20.82 -20.79
N LEU A 51 -0.03 -20.36 -19.68
CA LEU A 51 0.48 -20.71 -18.35
C LEU A 51 -0.15 -21.99 -17.77
N ARG A 52 -1.47 -22.13 -17.83
CA ARG A 52 -2.20 -23.29 -17.28
C ARG A 52 -1.72 -24.65 -17.82
N PRO A 53 -1.39 -24.81 -19.12
CA PRO A 53 -0.83 -26.06 -19.63
C PRO A 53 0.51 -26.45 -18.98
N LEU A 54 1.39 -25.45 -18.77
CA LEU A 54 2.66 -25.64 -18.09
C LEU A 54 2.44 -26.05 -16.63
N GLU A 55 1.58 -25.34 -15.88
CA GLU A 55 1.27 -25.63 -14.48
C GLU A 55 0.71 -27.05 -14.30
N LYS A 56 -0.23 -27.46 -15.17
CA LYS A 56 -0.81 -28.81 -15.14
C LYS A 56 0.23 -29.89 -15.41
N ARG A 57 1.14 -29.64 -16.37
CA ARG A 57 2.14 -30.61 -16.77
C ARG A 57 3.19 -30.89 -15.69
N TYR A 58 3.58 -29.84 -14.96
CA TYR A 58 4.62 -29.92 -13.94
C TYR A 58 4.07 -29.99 -12.53
N ASP A 59 2.80 -30.36 -12.35
CA ASP A 59 2.13 -30.50 -11.04
C ASP A 59 2.35 -29.28 -10.11
N PHE A 60 2.34 -28.08 -10.72
CA PHE A 60 2.62 -26.82 -10.01
C PHE A 60 1.75 -26.63 -8.77
N GLY A 61 0.47 -27.05 -8.84
CA GLY A 61 -0.48 -26.95 -7.75
C GLY A 61 -0.07 -27.69 -6.48
N ASP A 62 0.68 -28.78 -6.63
CA ASP A 62 1.13 -29.62 -5.52
C ASP A 62 2.36 -29.04 -4.80
N PHE A 63 3.10 -28.15 -5.47
CA PHE A 63 4.31 -27.55 -4.92
C PHE A 63 4.08 -26.11 -4.44
N HIS A 64 3.15 -25.40 -5.02
CA HIS A 64 2.97 -23.97 -4.77
C HIS A 64 1.53 -23.62 -4.38
N SER A 65 0.66 -23.42 -5.36
CA SER A 65 -0.73 -23.04 -5.15
C SER A 65 -1.62 -23.65 -6.22
N PRO A 66 -2.90 -23.93 -5.91
CA PRO A 66 -3.84 -24.50 -6.87
C PRO A 66 -3.93 -23.70 -8.17
N LEU A 67 -4.41 -24.36 -9.23
CA LEU A 67 -4.69 -23.70 -10.51
C LEU A 67 -5.70 -22.58 -10.31
N LEU A 68 -5.50 -21.48 -11.03
CA LEU A 68 -6.45 -20.36 -10.99
C LEU A 68 -7.75 -20.75 -11.71
N SER A 69 -8.86 -20.37 -11.09
CA SER A 69 -10.21 -20.46 -11.63
C SER A 69 -10.63 -19.13 -12.26
N ASP A 70 -11.75 -19.14 -12.99
CA ASP A 70 -12.29 -17.89 -13.54
C ASP A 70 -12.72 -16.92 -12.44
N SER A 71 -13.22 -17.43 -11.31
CA SER A 71 -13.58 -16.63 -10.15
C SER A 71 -12.38 -15.92 -9.49
N ASP A 72 -11.15 -16.46 -9.59
CA ASP A 72 -9.94 -15.78 -9.10
C ASP A 72 -9.64 -14.52 -9.94
N PHE A 73 -9.88 -14.57 -11.25
CA PHE A 73 -9.73 -13.40 -12.12
C PHE A 73 -10.85 -12.40 -11.96
N GLU A 74 -12.08 -12.84 -11.74
CA GLU A 74 -13.27 -12.00 -11.58
C GLU A 74 -13.40 -11.43 -10.17
N ALA A 75 -12.70 -12.01 -9.20
CA ALA A 75 -12.72 -11.54 -7.82
C ALA A 75 -12.46 -10.03 -7.73
N LYS A 76 -13.32 -9.35 -6.99
CA LYS A 76 -13.15 -7.93 -6.71
C LYS A 76 -11.94 -7.71 -5.80
N PRO A 77 -11.38 -6.49 -5.78
CA PRO A 77 -10.34 -6.15 -4.82
C PRO A 77 -10.75 -6.52 -3.40
N GLN A 78 -9.84 -7.12 -2.66
CA GLN A 78 -10.12 -7.60 -1.31
C GLN A 78 -9.37 -6.78 -0.27
N VAL A 79 -10.10 -6.32 0.75
CA VAL A 79 -9.57 -5.64 1.94
C VAL A 79 -9.60 -6.61 3.10
N LEU A 80 -8.43 -6.89 3.68
CA LEU A 80 -8.30 -7.76 4.84
C LEU A 80 -8.18 -6.95 6.12
N MET A 81 -9.10 -7.17 7.06
CA MET A 81 -9.11 -6.50 8.35
C MET A 81 -8.45 -7.38 9.40
N ILE A 82 -7.31 -6.95 9.96
CA ILE A 82 -6.59 -7.69 11.01
C ILE A 82 -6.43 -6.80 12.24
N GLY A 83 -6.53 -7.38 13.43
CA GLY A 83 -6.30 -6.66 14.67
C GLY A 83 -6.73 -7.47 15.88
N GLN A 84 -6.32 -7.01 17.04
CA GLN A 84 -6.66 -7.64 18.29
C GLN A 84 -8.17 -7.64 18.54
N TYR A 85 -8.56 -8.37 19.56
CA TYR A 85 -9.93 -8.37 20.02
C TYR A 85 -10.38 -6.95 20.46
N SER A 86 -11.63 -6.59 20.13
CA SER A 86 -12.27 -5.32 20.51
C SER A 86 -11.65 -4.04 19.91
N VAL A 87 -10.77 -4.11 18.93
CA VAL A 87 -10.24 -2.91 18.25
C VAL A 87 -11.23 -2.24 17.29
N GLY A 88 -12.40 -2.84 17.07
CA GLY A 88 -13.48 -2.29 16.24
C GLY A 88 -13.47 -2.68 14.77
N LYS A 89 -12.92 -3.85 14.39
CA LYS A 89 -12.91 -4.33 12.98
C LYS A 89 -14.32 -4.43 12.38
N THR A 90 -15.18 -5.16 13.04
CA THR A 90 -16.57 -5.36 12.60
C THR A 90 -17.35 -4.04 12.58
N SER A 91 -17.15 -3.18 13.58
CA SER A 91 -17.79 -1.85 13.62
C SER A 91 -17.28 -0.93 12.49
N PHE A 92 -16.01 -1.06 12.11
CA PHE A 92 -15.46 -0.33 10.96
C PHE A 92 -16.11 -0.78 9.65
N ILE A 93 -16.35 -2.08 9.47
CA ILE A 93 -17.06 -2.59 8.28
C ILE A 93 -18.51 -2.06 8.26
N GLU A 94 -19.22 -2.11 9.39
CA GLU A 94 -20.57 -1.56 9.51
C GLU A 94 -20.59 -0.05 9.19
N TYR A 95 -19.59 0.70 9.66
CA TYR A 95 -19.42 2.12 9.35
C TYR A 95 -19.26 2.37 7.84
N LEU A 96 -18.42 1.57 7.15
CA LEU A 96 -18.21 1.67 5.71
C LEU A 96 -19.47 1.33 4.90
N LEU A 97 -20.24 0.35 5.36
CA LEU A 97 -21.47 -0.11 4.69
C LEU A 97 -22.67 0.77 5.01
N GLY A 98 -22.63 1.56 6.09
CA GLY A 98 -23.75 2.32 6.63
C GLY A 98 -24.89 1.44 7.20
N ARG A 99 -24.66 0.12 7.34
CA ARG A 99 -25.62 -0.87 7.81
C ARG A 99 -24.94 -2.15 8.30
N PRO A 100 -25.58 -2.92 9.18
CA PRO A 100 -25.08 -4.22 9.59
C PRO A 100 -25.09 -5.22 8.41
N PHE A 101 -24.23 -6.25 8.48
CA PHE A 101 -24.15 -7.32 7.50
C PHE A 101 -24.57 -8.69 8.11
N PRO A 102 -25.04 -9.64 7.30
CA PRO A 102 -25.44 -10.96 7.77
C PRO A 102 -24.30 -11.69 8.50
N GLY A 103 -24.59 -12.32 9.64
CA GLY A 103 -23.57 -12.99 10.46
C GLY A 103 -22.74 -12.08 11.36
N GLN A 104 -22.92 -10.75 11.25
CA GLN A 104 -22.27 -9.79 12.14
C GLN A 104 -22.63 -10.04 13.59
N ARG A 105 -21.60 -10.02 14.44
CA ARG A 105 -21.77 -10.07 15.89
C ARG A 105 -20.99 -8.95 16.52
N VAL A 106 -21.66 -8.00 17.11
CA VAL A 106 -21.09 -6.86 17.85
C VAL A 106 -21.50 -6.98 19.31
N GLY A 107 -20.55 -6.95 20.23
CA GLY A 107 -20.84 -7.03 21.67
C GLY A 107 -19.56 -6.93 22.51
N PRO A 108 -19.71 -6.79 23.83
CA PRO A 108 -18.58 -6.70 24.77
C PRO A 108 -17.82 -8.01 24.96
N GLU A 109 -18.42 -9.15 24.60
CA GLU A 109 -17.79 -10.47 24.67
C GLU A 109 -17.10 -10.81 23.32
N PRO A 110 -16.18 -11.81 23.26
CA PRO A 110 -15.57 -12.24 22.01
C PRO A 110 -16.62 -12.71 21.01
N THR A 111 -17.06 -11.78 20.15
CA THR A 111 -18.21 -11.98 19.28
C THR A 111 -17.82 -12.56 17.93
N THR A 112 -16.69 -12.16 17.38
CA THR A 112 -16.22 -12.64 16.07
C THR A 112 -15.21 -13.75 16.26
N ASP A 113 -15.67 -15.01 16.18
CA ASP A 113 -14.83 -16.22 16.24
C ASP A 113 -14.57 -16.83 14.85
N ARG A 114 -15.01 -16.15 13.78
CA ARG A 114 -14.99 -16.61 12.39
C ARG A 114 -14.33 -15.59 11.48
N PHE A 115 -13.82 -16.12 10.36
CA PHE A 115 -13.52 -15.30 9.21
C PHE A 115 -14.80 -15.07 8.42
N VAL A 116 -15.11 -13.81 8.10
CA VAL A 116 -16.32 -13.46 7.34
C VAL A 116 -15.90 -12.66 6.12
N ALA A 117 -16.11 -13.23 4.92
CA ALA A 117 -15.93 -12.50 3.68
C ALA A 117 -17.23 -11.78 3.32
N VAL A 118 -17.24 -10.45 3.43
CA VAL A 118 -18.42 -9.61 3.15
C VAL A 118 -18.36 -9.18 1.70
N MET A 119 -19.31 -9.66 0.89
CA MET A 119 -19.34 -9.53 -0.56
C MET A 119 -20.68 -8.98 -1.04
N HIS A 120 -20.70 -8.48 -2.26
CA HIS A 120 -21.94 -8.11 -2.93
C HIS A 120 -22.79 -9.35 -3.24
N GLY A 121 -24.08 -9.24 -2.98
CA GLY A 121 -25.11 -10.19 -3.40
C GLY A 121 -26.41 -9.45 -3.66
N GLU A 122 -27.28 -10.01 -4.49
CA GLU A 122 -28.60 -9.43 -4.76
C GLU A 122 -29.52 -9.51 -3.54
N GLU A 123 -29.32 -10.55 -2.72
CA GLU A 123 -30.06 -10.78 -1.49
C GLU A 123 -29.13 -10.94 -0.29
N GLU A 124 -29.66 -10.65 0.90
CA GLU A 124 -28.94 -10.91 2.15
C GLU A 124 -28.92 -12.40 2.46
N ARG A 125 -27.74 -12.98 2.45
CA ARG A 125 -27.54 -14.38 2.82
C ARG A 125 -26.15 -14.65 3.38
N THR A 126 -26.04 -15.72 4.14
CA THR A 126 -24.78 -16.27 4.62
C THR A 126 -24.52 -17.61 3.95
N VAL A 127 -23.35 -17.78 3.35
CA VAL A 127 -22.88 -19.03 2.75
C VAL A 127 -21.85 -19.66 3.68
N PRO A 128 -22.08 -20.88 4.22
CA PRO A 128 -21.10 -21.57 5.07
C PRO A 128 -19.79 -21.86 4.31
N GLY A 129 -18.65 -21.87 5.02
CA GLY A 129 -17.34 -22.05 4.42
C GLY A 129 -17.18 -23.32 3.59
N ASN A 130 -17.77 -24.44 4.02
CA ASN A 130 -17.76 -25.68 3.24
C ASN A 130 -18.44 -25.52 1.87
N ALA A 131 -19.55 -24.79 1.82
CA ALA A 131 -20.26 -24.51 0.56
C ALA A 131 -19.50 -23.45 -0.27
N ALA A 132 -18.94 -22.44 0.38
CA ALA A 132 -18.17 -21.39 -0.30
C ALA A 132 -16.92 -21.94 -1.01
N CYS A 133 -16.27 -22.96 -0.46
CA CYS A 133 -15.07 -23.57 -1.05
C CYS A 133 -15.35 -24.46 -2.26
N VAL A 134 -16.57 -24.97 -2.43
CA VAL A 134 -16.95 -25.79 -3.58
C VAL A 134 -17.70 -25.01 -4.65
N SER A 135 -18.13 -23.78 -4.32
CA SER A 135 -18.81 -22.90 -5.27
C SER A 135 -17.86 -22.40 -6.35
N PRO A 136 -18.16 -22.59 -7.64
CA PRO A 136 -17.33 -22.08 -8.72
C PRO A 136 -17.32 -20.55 -8.83
N ASP A 137 -18.35 -19.89 -8.28
CA ASP A 137 -18.55 -18.44 -8.36
C ASP A 137 -17.76 -17.68 -7.27
N LEU A 138 -17.22 -18.40 -6.27
CA LEU A 138 -16.53 -17.79 -5.14
C LEU A 138 -15.03 -18.13 -5.17
N PRO A 139 -14.13 -17.15 -4.93
CA PRO A 139 -12.68 -17.33 -5.03
C PRO A 139 -12.05 -17.96 -3.77
N TYR A 140 -12.79 -18.87 -3.12
CA TYR A 140 -12.37 -19.48 -1.84
C TYR A 140 -12.07 -20.98 -1.91
N GLY A 141 -12.01 -21.56 -3.11
CA GLY A 141 -11.74 -23.00 -3.28
C GLY A 141 -10.42 -23.45 -2.64
N GLY A 142 -9.40 -22.59 -2.66
CA GLY A 142 -8.10 -22.85 -2.05
C GLY A 142 -8.11 -22.97 -0.51
N LEU A 143 -9.16 -22.52 0.17
CA LEU A 143 -9.29 -22.64 1.63
C LEU A 143 -9.55 -24.07 2.11
N SER A 144 -9.92 -24.97 1.20
CA SER A 144 -10.10 -26.40 1.51
C SER A 144 -8.83 -27.05 2.08
N MET A 145 -7.65 -26.51 1.78
CA MET A 145 -6.36 -26.98 2.32
C MET A 145 -6.25 -26.86 3.85
N PHE A 146 -7.01 -25.96 4.47
CA PHE A 146 -7.00 -25.76 5.93
C PHE A 146 -7.95 -26.71 6.68
N GLY A 147 -8.67 -27.55 5.98
CA GLY A 147 -9.51 -28.60 6.53
C GLY A 147 -10.83 -28.10 7.16
N THR A 148 -11.67 -29.06 7.57
CA THR A 148 -13.04 -28.81 8.03
C THR A 148 -13.07 -27.94 9.31
N ALA A 149 -12.05 -28.06 10.19
CA ALA A 149 -11.99 -27.28 11.42
C ALA A 149 -11.97 -25.76 11.13
N PHE A 150 -11.23 -25.35 10.11
CA PHE A 150 -11.23 -23.96 9.65
C PHE A 150 -12.52 -23.62 8.87
N LEU A 151 -12.95 -24.48 7.95
CA LEU A 151 -14.12 -24.21 7.10
C LEU A 151 -15.41 -23.98 7.91
N ASN A 152 -15.52 -24.62 9.07
CA ASN A 152 -16.62 -24.36 10.02
C ASN A 152 -16.52 -22.98 10.70
N LYS A 153 -15.36 -22.33 10.62
CA LYS A 153 -15.08 -20.99 11.14
C LYS A 153 -14.88 -19.95 10.03
N PHE A 154 -15.29 -20.29 8.81
CA PHE A 154 -15.34 -19.38 7.67
C PHE A 154 -16.77 -19.28 7.13
N GLU A 155 -17.16 -18.09 6.74
CA GLU A 155 -18.45 -17.85 6.07
C GLU A 155 -18.35 -16.67 5.12
N VAL A 156 -19.26 -16.65 4.13
CA VAL A 156 -19.40 -15.54 3.18
C VAL A 156 -20.73 -14.86 3.45
N ALA A 157 -20.70 -13.60 3.82
CA ALA A 157 -21.86 -12.74 3.98
C ALA A 157 -22.11 -11.98 2.68
N GLN A 158 -23.28 -12.14 2.08
CA GLN A 158 -23.67 -11.43 0.86
C GLN A 158 -24.81 -10.47 1.17
N LEU A 159 -24.70 -9.24 0.64
CA LEU A 159 -25.74 -8.23 0.77
C LEU A 159 -25.65 -7.18 -0.34
N PRO A 160 -26.79 -6.52 -0.71
CA PRO A 160 -26.80 -5.45 -1.70
C PRO A 160 -26.31 -4.15 -1.06
N ALA A 161 -25.01 -3.86 -1.19
CA ALA A 161 -24.42 -2.60 -0.78
C ALA A 161 -23.53 -2.05 -1.93
N PRO A 162 -23.62 -0.74 -2.25
CA PRO A 162 -22.89 -0.15 -3.38
C PRO A 162 -21.37 -0.35 -3.28
N LEU A 163 -20.80 -0.20 -2.08
CA LEU A 163 -19.37 -0.40 -1.84
C LEU A 163 -18.93 -1.83 -2.18
N LEU A 164 -19.70 -2.83 -1.81
CA LEU A 164 -19.43 -4.24 -2.10
C LEU A 164 -19.61 -4.57 -3.59
N GLY A 165 -20.27 -3.69 -4.34
CA GLY A 165 -20.25 -3.73 -5.80
C GLY A 165 -18.86 -3.57 -6.39
N GLN A 166 -17.93 -2.95 -5.67
CA GLN A 166 -16.58 -2.59 -6.12
C GLN A 166 -15.47 -3.35 -5.40
N LEU A 167 -15.67 -3.77 -4.14
CA LEU A 167 -14.66 -4.47 -3.35
C LEU A 167 -15.29 -5.53 -2.43
N THR A 168 -14.44 -6.40 -1.89
CA THR A 168 -14.79 -7.40 -0.88
C THR A 168 -14.05 -7.06 0.41
N ILE A 169 -14.69 -7.21 1.57
CA ILE A 169 -14.04 -6.97 2.87
C ILE A 169 -14.02 -8.29 3.64
N VAL A 170 -12.87 -8.63 4.21
CA VAL A 170 -12.71 -9.83 5.04
C VAL A 170 -12.52 -9.41 6.48
N ASP A 171 -13.52 -9.70 7.31
CA ASP A 171 -13.42 -9.59 8.77
C ASP A 171 -12.73 -10.82 9.34
N THR A 172 -11.78 -10.62 10.26
CA THR A 172 -11.05 -11.71 10.89
C THR A 172 -11.38 -11.83 12.37
N PRO A 173 -11.29 -13.03 12.95
CA PRO A 173 -11.37 -13.18 14.39
C PRO A 173 -10.38 -12.27 15.10
N GLY A 174 -10.79 -11.70 16.21
CA GLY A 174 -9.87 -10.92 17.05
C GLY A 174 -8.68 -11.77 17.50
N ILE A 175 -7.47 -11.22 17.37
CA ILE A 175 -6.27 -11.85 17.88
C ILE A 175 -6.31 -11.75 19.42
N LEU A 176 -6.15 -12.87 20.09
CA LEU A 176 -6.26 -13.00 21.53
C LEU A 176 -4.87 -13.18 22.16
N SER A 177 -4.67 -12.58 23.31
CA SER A 177 -3.46 -12.79 24.11
C SER A 177 -3.63 -14.06 24.96
N GLY A 178 -3.00 -15.18 24.57
CA GLY A 178 -3.01 -16.39 25.39
C GLY A 178 -2.92 -17.71 24.60
N GLU A 179 -2.08 -18.60 25.07
CA GLU A 179 -1.82 -19.90 24.42
C GLU A 179 -3.04 -20.84 24.44
N LYS A 180 -3.80 -20.84 25.53
CA LYS A 180 -5.00 -21.69 25.67
C LYS A 180 -6.07 -21.35 24.62
N GLN A 181 -6.22 -20.08 24.28
CA GLN A 181 -7.22 -19.62 23.30
C GLN A 181 -6.79 -19.94 21.88
N ARG A 182 -5.48 -19.96 21.60
CA ARG A 182 -4.91 -20.37 20.32
C ARG A 182 -5.17 -21.85 20.04
N ILE A 183 -4.95 -22.71 21.03
CA ILE A 183 -5.18 -24.16 20.92
C ILE A 183 -6.67 -24.46 20.69
N ALA A 184 -7.56 -23.71 21.30
CA ALA A 184 -9.02 -23.90 21.16
C ALA A 184 -9.57 -23.59 19.76
N ARG A 185 -8.82 -22.87 18.88
CA ARG A 185 -9.29 -22.56 17.51
C ARG A 185 -9.34 -23.77 16.59
N GLY A 186 -8.49 -24.77 16.80
CA GLY A 186 -8.46 -26.01 15.99
C GLY A 186 -7.85 -25.86 14.60
N TYR A 187 -7.32 -24.68 14.25
CA TYR A 187 -6.62 -24.38 12.99
C TYR A 187 -5.50 -23.35 13.22
N ASP A 188 -4.53 -23.31 12.30
CA ASP A 188 -3.45 -22.31 12.31
C ASP A 188 -3.92 -20.98 11.75
N PHE A 189 -4.23 -20.03 12.64
CA PHE A 189 -4.67 -18.68 12.28
C PHE A 189 -3.63 -17.94 11.43
N THR A 190 -2.35 -18.12 11.70
CA THR A 190 -1.26 -17.40 11.02
C THR A 190 -1.18 -17.82 9.55
N GLN A 191 -1.31 -19.12 9.27
CA GLN A 191 -1.31 -19.63 7.89
C GLN A 191 -2.57 -19.19 7.12
N VAL A 192 -3.74 -19.20 7.77
CA VAL A 192 -4.97 -18.68 7.16
C VAL A 192 -4.86 -17.19 6.89
N ALA A 193 -4.38 -16.40 7.84
CA ALA A 193 -4.16 -14.95 7.66
C ALA A 193 -3.19 -14.68 6.51
N ARG A 194 -2.12 -15.47 6.38
CA ARG A 194 -1.18 -15.40 5.26
C ARG A 194 -1.88 -15.66 3.92
N TRP A 195 -2.71 -16.71 3.85
CA TRP A 195 -3.44 -17.05 2.63
C TRP A 195 -4.34 -15.90 2.16
N PHE A 196 -5.06 -15.26 3.10
CA PHE A 196 -5.89 -14.09 2.79
C PHE A 196 -5.02 -12.88 2.41
N ALA A 197 -3.92 -12.63 3.12
CA ALA A 197 -3.02 -11.51 2.85
C ALA A 197 -2.40 -11.58 1.45
N GLU A 198 -1.98 -12.76 1.02
CA GLU A 198 -1.43 -12.98 -0.33
C GLU A 198 -2.44 -12.62 -1.43
N ARG A 199 -3.74 -12.75 -1.16
CA ARG A 199 -4.84 -12.49 -2.11
C ARG A 199 -5.52 -11.14 -1.92
N SER A 200 -5.21 -10.44 -0.85
CA SER A 200 -5.77 -9.12 -0.56
C SER A 200 -5.02 -8.02 -1.30
N ASP A 201 -5.74 -6.99 -1.64
CA ASP A 201 -5.23 -5.79 -2.30
C ASP A 201 -4.84 -4.71 -1.30
N LEU A 202 -5.48 -4.74 -0.13
CA LEU A 202 -5.17 -3.88 1.01
C LEU A 202 -5.32 -4.68 2.30
N ILE A 203 -4.42 -4.45 3.24
CA ILE A 203 -4.44 -5.08 4.56
C ILE A 203 -4.49 -3.96 5.60
N LEU A 204 -5.58 -3.89 6.35
CA LEU A 204 -5.76 -2.91 7.42
C LEU A 204 -5.44 -3.55 8.77
N LEU A 205 -4.36 -3.09 9.40
CA LEU A 205 -4.01 -3.45 10.77
C LEU A 205 -4.65 -2.46 11.74
N LEU A 206 -5.69 -2.89 12.45
CA LEU A 206 -6.40 -2.05 13.41
C LEU A 206 -5.81 -2.16 14.81
N PHE A 207 -5.57 -1.00 15.41
CA PHE A 207 -5.13 -0.83 16.79
C PHE A 207 -6.15 0.01 17.57
N ASP A 208 -6.23 -0.21 18.88
CA ASP A 208 -7.06 0.55 19.80
C ASP A 208 -6.20 1.60 20.51
N ALA A 209 -6.59 2.87 20.46
CA ALA A 209 -5.86 3.95 21.12
C ALA A 209 -5.73 3.79 22.65
N HIS A 210 -6.58 2.95 23.27
CA HIS A 210 -6.50 2.64 24.70
C HIS A 210 -5.60 1.44 25.00
N LYS A 211 -5.35 0.55 24.00
CA LYS A 211 -4.65 -0.70 24.19
C LYS A 211 -3.66 -0.96 23.07
N LEU A 212 -2.43 -0.50 23.26
CA LEU A 212 -1.33 -0.63 22.29
C LEU A 212 -0.48 -1.89 22.44
N ASP A 213 -0.88 -2.82 23.32
CA ASP A 213 -0.12 -4.04 23.53
C ASP A 213 -0.18 -4.92 22.28
N ILE A 214 0.98 -5.21 21.69
CA ILE A 214 1.11 -6.15 20.57
C ILE A 214 1.42 -7.52 21.17
N SER A 215 0.40 -8.39 21.25
CA SER A 215 0.58 -9.75 21.74
C SER A 215 1.52 -10.56 20.83
N ASP A 216 2.16 -11.60 21.39
CA ASP A 216 3.07 -12.48 20.63
C ASP A 216 2.39 -13.11 19.41
N GLU A 217 1.09 -13.43 19.48
CA GLU A 217 0.34 -13.95 18.34
C GLU A 217 0.19 -12.87 17.26
N PHE A 218 -0.12 -11.63 17.67
CA PHE A 218 -0.24 -10.53 16.72
C PHE A 218 1.11 -10.19 16.07
N GLN A 219 2.19 -10.23 16.84
CA GLN A 219 3.53 -10.07 16.29
C GLN A 219 3.83 -11.11 15.21
N ARG A 220 3.54 -12.39 15.45
CA ARG A 220 3.73 -13.47 14.46
C ARG A 220 2.90 -13.24 13.19
N VAL A 221 1.67 -12.76 13.35
CA VAL A 221 0.82 -12.41 12.19
C VAL A 221 1.45 -11.27 11.39
N ILE A 222 1.91 -10.21 12.07
CA ILE A 222 2.59 -9.08 11.39
C ILE A 222 3.88 -9.56 10.70
N GLU A 223 4.66 -10.44 11.33
CA GLU A 223 5.88 -11.01 10.74
C GLU A 223 5.59 -11.77 9.43
N VAL A 224 4.49 -12.51 9.38
CA VAL A 224 4.06 -13.24 8.17
C VAL A 224 3.64 -12.28 7.05
N LEU A 225 3.21 -11.06 7.38
CA LEU A 225 2.84 -10.03 6.41
C LEU A 225 4.04 -9.27 5.82
N GLN A 226 5.27 -9.49 6.28
CA GLN A 226 6.46 -8.75 5.82
C GLN A 226 6.66 -8.80 4.30
N GLY A 227 6.26 -9.89 3.63
CA GLY A 227 6.30 -10.00 2.17
C GLY A 227 5.20 -9.21 1.43
N GLN A 228 4.31 -8.52 2.15
CA GLN A 228 3.15 -7.77 1.63
C GLN A 228 3.11 -6.34 2.20
N SER A 229 4.24 -5.82 2.64
CA SER A 229 4.33 -4.51 3.32
C SER A 229 3.78 -3.33 2.50
N ASP A 230 3.88 -3.41 1.18
CA ASP A 230 3.29 -2.47 0.23
C ASP A 230 1.77 -2.32 0.35
N LYS A 231 1.09 -3.40 0.75
CA LYS A 231 -0.38 -3.46 0.90
C LYS A 231 -0.86 -3.16 2.32
N VAL A 232 0.04 -3.06 3.29
CA VAL A 232 -0.33 -2.92 4.71
C VAL A 232 -0.50 -1.44 5.07
N ARG A 233 -1.62 -1.12 5.73
CA ARG A 233 -1.87 0.17 6.38
C ARG A 233 -2.29 -0.05 7.81
N CYS A 234 -1.87 0.85 8.68
CA CYS A 234 -2.27 0.82 10.08
C CYS A 234 -3.39 1.82 10.34
N VAL A 235 -4.34 1.45 11.18
CA VAL A 235 -5.44 2.31 11.62
C VAL A 235 -5.44 2.33 13.14
N LEU A 236 -5.19 3.50 13.73
CA LEU A 236 -5.35 3.73 15.17
C LEU A 236 -6.79 4.21 15.41
N ASN A 237 -7.63 3.24 15.76
CA ASN A 237 -9.06 3.44 15.98
C ASN A 237 -9.36 3.92 17.41
N LYS A 238 -10.54 4.48 17.62
CA LYS A 238 -11.02 5.07 18.90
C LYS A 238 -10.13 6.24 19.37
N ALA A 239 -9.53 6.94 18.43
CA ALA A 239 -8.63 8.05 18.72
C ALA A 239 -9.34 9.26 19.33
N ASP A 240 -10.66 9.38 19.12
CA ASP A 240 -11.54 10.38 19.73
C ASP A 240 -11.76 10.22 21.24
N GLN A 241 -11.46 9.03 21.77
CA GLN A 241 -11.67 8.72 23.19
C GLN A 241 -10.44 9.03 24.06
N VAL A 242 -9.37 9.55 23.48
CA VAL A 242 -8.15 9.96 24.17
C VAL A 242 -7.84 11.43 23.91
N ASP A 243 -7.30 12.12 24.93
CA ASP A 243 -6.87 13.51 24.78
C ASP A 243 -5.68 13.64 23.80
N GLN A 244 -5.51 14.84 23.24
CA GLN A 244 -4.50 15.10 22.21
C GLN A 244 -3.07 14.77 22.67
N GLN A 245 -2.72 15.13 23.91
CA GLN A 245 -1.37 14.86 24.43
C GLN A 245 -1.12 13.35 24.58
N ARG A 246 -2.12 12.62 25.04
CA ARG A 246 -2.07 11.16 25.15
C ARG A 246 -2.03 10.51 23.77
N LEU A 247 -2.81 11.02 22.82
CA LEU A 247 -2.83 10.51 21.44
C LEU A 247 -1.45 10.58 20.78
N LEU A 248 -0.71 11.69 20.95
CA LEU A 248 0.66 11.82 20.44
C LEU A 248 1.61 10.77 21.04
N ARG A 249 1.50 10.50 22.35
CA ARG A 249 2.30 9.47 23.03
C ARG A 249 1.95 8.08 22.54
N VAL A 250 0.67 7.79 22.37
CA VAL A 250 0.12 6.54 21.86
C VAL A 250 0.61 6.31 20.42
N TYR A 251 0.51 7.32 19.56
CA TYR A 251 1.01 7.27 18.19
C TYR A 251 2.51 6.97 18.13
N GLY A 252 3.32 7.68 18.92
CA GLY A 252 4.76 7.46 18.99
C GLY A 252 5.12 6.04 19.48
N ALA A 253 4.39 5.54 20.50
CA ALA A 253 4.58 4.19 21.01
C ALA A 253 4.19 3.10 19.98
N LEU A 254 3.11 3.32 19.22
CA LEU A 254 2.69 2.43 18.14
C LEU A 254 3.76 2.37 17.03
N MET A 255 4.23 3.53 16.57
CA MET A 255 5.29 3.61 15.56
C MET A 255 6.56 2.88 15.98
N TRP A 256 6.99 3.07 17.22
CA TRP A 256 8.13 2.37 17.79
C TRP A 256 7.93 0.85 17.82
N SER A 257 6.76 0.39 18.24
CA SER A 257 6.43 -1.03 18.32
C SER A 257 6.35 -1.68 16.95
N LEU A 258 5.74 -1.01 15.97
CA LEU A 258 5.66 -1.47 14.58
C LEU A 258 7.05 -1.56 13.94
N GLY A 259 7.91 -0.56 14.15
CA GLY A 259 9.28 -0.57 13.63
C GLY A 259 10.12 -1.74 14.13
N LYS A 260 9.87 -2.23 15.36
CA LYS A 260 10.54 -3.42 15.89
C LYS A 260 10.09 -4.72 15.21
N VAL A 261 8.81 -4.81 14.86
CA VAL A 261 8.22 -6.05 14.33
C VAL A 261 8.40 -6.15 12.82
N LEU A 262 8.15 -5.07 12.10
CA LEU A 262 8.14 -5.08 10.63
C LEU A 262 9.51 -5.11 9.99
N LYS A 263 10.57 -4.65 10.68
CA LYS A 263 11.97 -4.65 10.20
C LYS A 263 12.13 -4.06 8.78
N THR A 264 11.23 -3.15 8.38
CA THR A 264 11.31 -2.45 7.10
C THR A 264 12.02 -1.11 7.30
N PRO A 265 12.79 -0.62 6.32
CA PRO A 265 13.40 0.70 6.39
C PRO A 265 12.37 1.83 6.25
N GLU A 266 11.19 1.53 5.74
CA GLU A 266 10.12 2.49 5.52
C GLU A 266 9.19 2.57 6.72
N VAL A 267 8.77 3.78 7.04
CA VAL A 267 7.80 4.04 8.10
C VAL A 267 6.39 3.81 7.55
N MET A 268 5.64 2.92 8.17
CA MET A 268 4.26 2.64 7.76
C MET A 268 3.34 3.83 8.02
N ARG A 269 2.41 4.08 7.09
CA ARG A 269 1.34 5.05 7.31
C ARG A 269 0.36 4.54 8.35
N VAL A 270 0.07 5.37 9.34
CA VAL A 270 -0.92 5.12 10.38
C VAL A 270 -2.02 6.16 10.25
N TYR A 271 -3.22 5.73 9.92
CA TYR A 271 -4.42 6.55 9.91
C TYR A 271 -4.98 6.70 11.31
N LEU A 272 -5.34 7.92 11.68
CA LEU A 272 -5.95 8.25 12.96
C LEU A 272 -7.46 8.44 12.78
N GLY A 273 -8.28 7.79 13.61
CA GLY A 273 -9.71 8.00 13.48
C GLY A 273 -10.56 7.31 14.53
N SER A 274 -11.85 7.52 14.39
CA SER A 274 -12.89 6.81 15.15
C SER A 274 -13.96 6.37 14.14
N PHE A 275 -13.88 5.10 13.77
CA PHE A 275 -14.69 4.52 12.70
C PHE A 275 -15.85 3.70 13.31
N TRP A 276 -16.92 4.41 13.66
CA TRP A 276 -18.16 3.79 14.12
C TRP A 276 -19.36 4.70 13.85
N SER A 277 -20.57 4.16 13.99
CA SER A 277 -21.83 4.86 13.67
C SER A 277 -22.25 5.95 14.66
N GLN A 278 -21.56 6.07 15.81
CA GLN A 278 -21.90 7.08 16.80
C GLN A 278 -21.08 8.38 16.59
N PRO A 279 -21.64 9.56 16.98
CA PRO A 279 -20.91 10.82 16.93
C PRO A 279 -19.63 10.76 17.77
N ARG A 280 -18.55 11.34 17.25
CA ARG A 280 -17.26 11.44 17.97
C ARG A 280 -17.43 12.18 19.30
N GLN A 281 -16.70 11.74 20.31
CA GLN A 281 -16.66 12.42 21.60
C GLN A 281 -15.92 13.74 21.48
N LYS A 282 -16.56 14.86 21.89
CA LYS A 282 -15.93 16.18 21.95
C LYS A 282 -15.20 16.32 23.27
N HIS A 283 -13.88 16.41 23.23
CA HIS A 283 -13.07 16.70 24.41
C HIS A 283 -12.80 18.21 24.50
N GLY A 284 -13.53 18.88 25.41
CA GLY A 284 -13.25 20.24 25.87
C GLY A 284 -13.60 21.36 24.88
N ASP A 285 -14.46 22.26 25.33
CA ASP A 285 -14.86 23.47 24.62
C ASP A 285 -13.92 24.65 25.00
N ASP A 286 -12.61 24.47 24.84
CA ASP A 286 -11.62 25.50 25.28
C ASP A 286 -11.34 26.56 24.21
N GLY A 287 -12.20 26.72 23.20
CA GLY A 287 -12.09 27.81 22.21
C GLY A 287 -10.78 27.82 21.38
N SER A 288 -9.91 26.84 21.54
CA SER A 288 -8.67 26.71 20.76
C SER A 288 -8.95 26.07 19.42
N SER A 289 -8.83 26.83 18.38
CA SER A 289 -9.28 26.61 17.00
C SER A 289 -8.44 25.62 16.19
N SER A 290 -7.62 24.78 16.78
CA SER A 290 -6.88 23.72 16.05
C SER A 290 -7.35 22.35 16.52
N THR A 291 -8.53 21.98 16.07
CA THR A 291 -9.29 20.85 16.56
C THR A 291 -8.75 19.52 16.01
N PRO A 292 -8.60 18.49 16.85
CA PRO A 292 -8.38 17.11 16.44
C PRO A 292 -9.41 16.61 15.40
N GLU A 293 -10.62 17.20 15.39
CA GLU A 293 -11.69 16.86 14.44
C GLU A 293 -11.27 17.05 12.98
N ALA A 294 -10.63 18.17 12.64
CA ALA A 294 -10.17 18.43 11.28
C ALA A 294 -9.10 17.40 10.82
N LEU A 295 -8.23 16.98 11.75
CA LEU A 295 -7.26 15.93 11.49
C LEU A 295 -7.96 14.59 11.22
N PHE A 296 -8.90 14.19 12.09
CA PHE A 296 -9.63 12.93 11.91
C PHE A 296 -10.45 12.91 10.62
N ASP A 297 -11.05 14.05 10.23
CA ASP A 297 -11.78 14.17 8.96
C ASP A 297 -10.85 14.11 7.74
N ALA A 298 -9.62 14.59 7.85
CA ALA A 298 -8.62 14.48 6.80
C ALA A 298 -8.12 13.03 6.66
N GLU A 299 -7.73 12.40 7.76
CA GLU A 299 -7.26 11.02 7.79
C GLU A 299 -8.34 10.02 7.34
N GLU A 300 -9.60 10.26 7.72
CA GLU A 300 -10.73 9.47 7.26
C GLU A 300 -10.94 9.60 5.75
N ARG A 301 -10.91 10.82 5.22
CA ARG A 301 -11.02 11.06 3.76
C ARG A 301 -9.91 10.35 3.01
N ASP A 302 -8.67 10.49 3.46
CA ASP A 302 -7.52 9.85 2.83
C ASP A 302 -7.65 8.33 2.80
N LEU A 303 -8.08 7.71 3.91
CA LEU A 303 -8.32 6.26 3.96
C LEU A 303 -9.48 5.83 3.05
N LEU A 304 -10.59 6.59 3.05
CA LEU A 304 -11.72 6.31 2.17
C LEU A 304 -11.36 6.47 0.69
N ASP A 305 -10.53 7.45 0.35
CA ASP A 305 -10.06 7.67 -1.02
C ASP A 305 -9.10 6.56 -1.46
N GLU A 306 -8.24 6.05 -0.57
CA GLU A 306 -7.43 4.85 -0.86
C GLU A 306 -8.33 3.62 -1.12
N LEU A 307 -9.37 3.41 -0.31
CA LEU A 307 -10.34 2.32 -0.53
C LEU A 307 -11.09 2.47 -1.86
N ARG A 308 -11.49 3.69 -2.23
CA ARG A 308 -12.16 3.99 -3.51
C ARG A 308 -11.25 3.79 -4.72
N ALA A 309 -9.94 3.98 -4.55
CA ALA A 309 -8.96 3.78 -5.61
C ALA A 309 -8.65 2.29 -5.88
N LEU A 310 -8.94 1.38 -4.93
CA LEU A 310 -8.62 -0.05 -5.06
C LEU A 310 -9.15 -0.69 -6.36
N PRO A 311 -10.40 -0.47 -6.78
CA PRO A 311 -10.92 -1.05 -8.02
C PRO A 311 -10.16 -0.60 -9.27
N GLN A 312 -9.67 0.64 -9.28
CA GLN A 312 -8.91 1.19 -10.40
C GLN A 312 -7.55 0.51 -10.58
N HIS A 313 -6.93 0.09 -9.46
CA HIS A 313 -5.63 -0.58 -9.47
C HIS A 313 -5.71 -2.12 -9.53
N ALA A 314 -6.92 -2.69 -9.41
CA ALA A 314 -7.10 -4.14 -9.37
C ALA A 314 -6.57 -4.85 -10.62
N ALA A 315 -6.78 -4.29 -11.81
CA ALA A 315 -6.32 -4.85 -13.07
C ALA A 315 -4.78 -4.93 -13.11
N VAL A 316 -4.08 -3.86 -12.70
CA VAL A 316 -2.61 -3.81 -12.64
C VAL A 316 -2.08 -4.87 -11.66
N ARG A 317 -2.69 -4.98 -10.47
CA ARG A 317 -2.29 -5.97 -9.48
C ARG A 317 -2.46 -7.41 -9.99
N LYS A 318 -3.59 -7.72 -10.64
CA LYS A 318 -3.83 -9.04 -11.24
C LYS A 318 -2.82 -9.36 -12.35
N VAL A 319 -2.43 -8.37 -13.15
CA VAL A 319 -1.33 -8.53 -14.11
C VAL A 319 -0.04 -8.90 -13.39
N ASN A 320 0.33 -8.16 -12.34
CA ASN A 320 1.55 -8.40 -11.58
C ASN A 320 1.54 -9.78 -10.89
N GLU A 321 0.41 -10.20 -10.34
CA GLU A 321 0.25 -11.53 -9.76
C GLU A 321 0.42 -12.63 -10.78
N LEU A 322 -0.16 -12.47 -11.98
CA LEU A 322 0.03 -13.43 -13.06
C LEU A 322 1.49 -13.49 -13.53
N VAL A 323 2.18 -12.34 -13.60
CA VAL A 323 3.62 -12.26 -13.91
C VAL A 323 4.46 -13.00 -12.87
N LYS A 324 4.24 -12.73 -11.57
CA LYS A 324 4.93 -13.43 -10.47
C LYS A 324 4.71 -14.93 -10.56
N ARG A 325 3.46 -15.34 -10.79
CA ARG A 325 3.09 -16.75 -10.93
C ARG A 325 3.74 -17.42 -12.16
N ALA A 326 3.77 -16.75 -13.31
CA ALA A 326 4.39 -17.24 -14.52
C ALA A 326 5.91 -17.44 -14.37
N ARG A 327 6.59 -16.51 -13.71
CA ARG A 327 8.02 -16.60 -13.39
C ARG A 327 8.29 -17.80 -12.48
N LEU A 328 7.51 -17.94 -11.42
CA LEU A 328 7.63 -19.07 -10.49
C LEU A 328 7.36 -20.43 -11.18
N ALA A 329 6.33 -20.50 -12.03
CA ALA A 329 6.01 -21.72 -12.79
C ALA A 329 7.11 -22.06 -13.81
N LYS A 330 7.73 -21.06 -14.45
CA LYS A 330 8.87 -21.25 -15.33
C LYS A 330 10.06 -21.83 -14.57
N VAL A 331 10.44 -21.25 -13.43
CA VAL A 331 11.52 -21.75 -12.57
C VAL A 331 11.23 -23.19 -12.13
N HIS A 332 10.02 -23.45 -11.67
CA HIS A 332 9.57 -24.78 -11.25
C HIS A 332 9.71 -25.82 -12.36
N ALA A 333 9.22 -25.52 -13.56
CA ALA A 333 9.34 -26.41 -14.72
C ALA A 333 10.81 -26.70 -15.09
N CYS A 334 11.67 -25.66 -15.04
CA CYS A 334 13.11 -25.81 -15.30
C CYS A 334 13.78 -26.71 -14.25
N ILE A 335 13.42 -26.58 -12.96
CA ILE A 335 13.96 -27.43 -11.88
C ILE A 335 13.55 -28.88 -12.09
N LEU A 336 12.23 -29.16 -12.28
CA LEU A 336 11.75 -30.53 -12.46
C LEU A 336 12.32 -31.18 -13.72
N GLY A 337 12.38 -30.46 -14.85
CA GLY A 337 13.00 -30.93 -16.07
C GLY A 337 14.48 -31.26 -15.88
N HIS A 338 15.24 -30.42 -15.21
CA HIS A 338 16.65 -30.65 -14.93
C HIS A 338 16.87 -31.87 -14.02
N LEU A 339 16.08 -32.03 -12.95
CA LEU A 339 16.14 -33.21 -12.10
C LEU A 339 15.81 -34.47 -12.86
N ARG A 340 14.83 -34.43 -13.76
CA ARG A 340 14.47 -35.55 -14.64
C ARG A 340 15.61 -35.92 -15.58
N ASP A 341 16.25 -34.94 -16.22
CA ASP A 341 17.34 -35.14 -17.18
C ASP A 341 18.58 -35.76 -16.52
N LYS A 342 18.83 -35.46 -15.23
CA LYS A 342 19.94 -36.06 -14.45
C LYS A 342 19.69 -37.51 -13.98
N MET A 343 18.45 -38.00 -14.10
CA MET A 343 18.13 -39.38 -13.70
C MET A 343 18.65 -40.40 -14.68
N PRO A 344 19.26 -41.51 -14.21
CA PRO A 344 19.70 -42.59 -15.06
C PRO A 344 18.53 -43.34 -15.67
N ALA A 345 18.76 -43.93 -16.88
CA ALA A 345 17.71 -44.63 -17.62
C ALA A 345 17.31 -45.98 -17.01
N VAL A 346 18.25 -46.75 -16.41
CA VAL A 346 18.02 -48.14 -16.04
C VAL A 346 18.42 -48.48 -14.59
N PHE A 347 19.64 -48.19 -14.16
CA PHE A 347 20.16 -48.61 -12.83
C PHE A 347 20.52 -47.44 -11.93
N GLY A 348 20.42 -47.66 -10.62
CA GLY A 348 20.89 -46.69 -9.61
C GLY A 348 19.98 -45.49 -9.38
N MET A 349 18.70 -45.55 -9.76
CA MET A 349 17.75 -44.44 -9.69
C MET A 349 17.60 -43.90 -8.27
N GLU A 350 17.42 -44.75 -7.25
CA GLU A 350 17.23 -44.33 -5.87
C GLU A 350 18.47 -43.66 -5.27
N LYS A 351 19.67 -44.21 -5.62
CA LYS A 351 20.93 -43.62 -5.19
C LYS A 351 21.10 -42.22 -5.79
N LYS A 352 20.83 -42.11 -7.10
CA LYS A 352 20.96 -40.82 -7.80
C LYS A 352 19.94 -39.81 -7.31
N GLN A 353 18.72 -40.23 -7.06
CA GLN A 353 17.68 -39.32 -6.48
C GLN A 353 18.09 -38.77 -5.12
N ARG A 354 18.64 -39.60 -4.21
CA ARG A 354 19.18 -39.15 -2.92
C ARG A 354 20.32 -38.14 -3.09
N GLU A 355 21.26 -38.43 -3.96
CA GLU A 355 22.37 -37.51 -4.29
C GLU A 355 21.86 -36.16 -4.81
N LEU A 356 20.83 -36.17 -5.69
CA LEU A 356 20.23 -34.93 -6.19
C LEU A 356 19.49 -34.14 -5.11
N LEU A 357 18.83 -34.81 -4.15
CA LEU A 357 18.18 -34.18 -3.01
C LEU A 357 19.19 -33.55 -2.05
N GLU A 358 20.29 -34.27 -1.74
CA GLU A 358 21.37 -33.77 -0.88
C GLU A 358 22.07 -32.54 -1.49
N ASN A 359 22.22 -32.53 -2.82
CA ASN A 359 22.89 -31.45 -3.55
C ASN A 359 21.91 -30.47 -4.22
N MET A 360 20.70 -30.29 -3.65
CA MET A 360 19.65 -29.45 -4.27
C MET A 360 20.11 -28.01 -4.53
N GLY A 361 20.86 -27.42 -3.61
CA GLY A 361 21.40 -26.06 -3.78
C GLY A 361 22.35 -25.92 -4.98
N GLU A 362 23.11 -26.97 -5.33
CA GLU A 362 23.96 -26.97 -6.52
C GLU A 362 23.12 -27.15 -7.79
N ASN A 363 22.12 -28.03 -7.75
CA ASN A 363 21.18 -28.19 -8.86
C ASN A 363 20.44 -26.87 -9.16
N PHE A 364 20.03 -26.11 -8.15
CA PHE A 364 19.43 -24.79 -8.36
C PHE A 364 20.39 -23.82 -9.05
N ARG A 365 21.65 -23.78 -8.62
CA ARG A 365 22.69 -22.93 -9.26
C ARG A 365 22.96 -23.32 -10.71
N GLU A 366 22.91 -24.63 -11.04
CA GLU A 366 23.06 -25.10 -12.41
C GLU A 366 21.85 -24.67 -13.27
N VAL A 367 20.62 -24.86 -12.77
CA VAL A 367 19.39 -24.41 -13.45
C VAL A 367 19.41 -22.91 -13.66
N GLN A 368 19.80 -22.13 -12.65
CA GLN A 368 19.94 -20.70 -12.72
C GLN A 368 20.87 -20.26 -13.84
N ARG A 369 22.07 -20.87 -13.92
CA ARG A 369 23.07 -20.57 -14.97
C ARG A 369 22.60 -21.00 -16.35
N LYS A 370 22.02 -22.22 -16.46
CA LYS A 370 21.59 -22.80 -17.74
C LYS A 370 20.46 -22.01 -18.41
N TYR A 371 19.51 -21.50 -17.61
CA TYR A 371 18.31 -20.81 -18.11
C TYR A 371 18.29 -19.31 -17.80
N HIS A 372 19.38 -18.74 -17.27
CA HIS A 372 19.50 -17.32 -16.90
C HIS A 372 18.36 -16.81 -16.00
N LEU A 373 17.99 -17.61 -14.99
CA LEU A 373 16.88 -17.31 -14.10
C LEU A 373 17.33 -16.48 -12.89
N PRO A 374 16.52 -15.51 -12.43
CA PRO A 374 16.84 -14.71 -11.24
C PRO A 374 16.87 -15.59 -9.98
N PRO A 375 17.87 -15.43 -9.08
CA PRO A 375 17.95 -16.24 -7.85
C PRO A 375 16.76 -16.05 -6.91
N GLY A 376 16.14 -14.86 -6.91
CA GLY A 376 14.98 -14.55 -6.06
C GLY A 376 13.68 -15.29 -6.44
N ASP A 377 13.61 -15.87 -7.64
CA ASP A 377 12.43 -16.62 -8.10
C ASP A 377 12.50 -18.12 -7.69
N PHE A 378 13.59 -18.57 -7.05
CA PHE A 378 13.74 -19.95 -6.61
C PHE A 378 13.08 -20.18 -5.24
N PRO A 379 12.42 -21.34 -5.04
CA PRO A 379 11.83 -21.66 -3.74
C PRO A 379 12.92 -21.92 -2.68
N PRO A 380 12.59 -21.80 -1.37
CA PRO A 380 13.49 -22.21 -0.29
C PRO A 380 13.86 -23.69 -0.42
N ILE A 381 15.17 -23.98 -0.39
CA ILE A 381 15.71 -25.32 -0.64
C ILE A 381 15.06 -26.39 0.25
N ASP A 382 15.01 -26.12 1.58
CA ASP A 382 14.49 -27.08 2.54
C ASP A 382 13.00 -27.40 2.33
N ALA A 383 12.21 -26.39 1.94
CA ALA A 383 10.80 -26.57 1.63
C ALA A 383 10.63 -27.42 0.37
N PHE A 384 11.39 -27.14 -0.67
CA PHE A 384 11.34 -27.87 -1.93
C PHE A 384 11.81 -29.32 -1.77
N VAL A 385 12.88 -29.58 -1.02
CA VAL A 385 13.38 -30.92 -0.71
C VAL A 385 12.31 -31.76 0.00
N ARG A 386 11.63 -31.18 1.01
CA ARG A 386 10.52 -31.88 1.70
C ARG A 386 9.37 -32.24 0.76
N GLN A 387 9.00 -31.36 -0.16
CA GLN A 387 7.95 -31.64 -1.15
C GLN A 387 8.35 -32.68 -2.19
N CYS A 388 9.66 -32.84 -2.46
CA CYS A 388 10.21 -33.81 -3.38
C CYS A 388 10.46 -35.18 -2.75
N ALA A 389 10.50 -35.31 -1.41
CA ALA A 389 10.96 -36.52 -0.70
C ALA A 389 10.18 -37.79 -1.10
N ASP A 390 8.86 -37.68 -1.26
CA ASP A 390 7.96 -38.80 -1.59
C ASP A 390 7.70 -38.96 -3.08
N ARG A 391 8.35 -38.16 -3.95
CA ARG A 391 8.11 -38.14 -5.37
C ARG A 391 9.25 -38.82 -6.13
N LYS A 392 8.91 -39.61 -7.14
CA LYS A 392 9.91 -40.28 -8.03
C LYS A 392 10.30 -39.32 -9.14
N PHE A 393 11.56 -38.89 -9.19
CA PHE A 393 12.09 -37.98 -10.23
C PHE A 393 12.00 -38.53 -11.64
N THR A 394 12.00 -39.87 -11.78
CA THR A 394 11.76 -40.54 -13.06
C THR A 394 10.39 -40.30 -13.67
N LYS A 395 9.41 -39.89 -12.85
CA LYS A 395 8.05 -39.54 -13.29
C LYS A 395 7.89 -38.07 -13.66
N PHE A 396 8.87 -37.22 -13.33
CA PHE A 396 8.81 -35.83 -13.73
C PHE A 396 8.80 -35.69 -15.25
N PRO A 397 8.06 -34.73 -15.79
CA PRO A 397 8.03 -34.51 -17.23
C PRO A 397 9.36 -33.94 -17.74
N SER A 398 9.74 -34.34 -18.96
CA SER A 398 10.86 -33.71 -19.65
C SER A 398 10.52 -32.27 -20.03
N LEU A 399 11.51 -31.39 -20.00
CA LEU A 399 11.34 -30.00 -20.34
C LEU A 399 11.08 -29.81 -21.84
N LYS A 400 10.00 -29.09 -22.18
CA LYS A 400 9.67 -28.74 -23.56
C LYS A 400 10.03 -27.28 -23.83
N SER A 401 10.93 -27.08 -24.78
CA SER A 401 11.36 -25.71 -25.16
C SER A 401 10.21 -24.81 -25.62
N ARG A 402 9.19 -25.39 -26.30
CA ARG A 402 8.02 -24.61 -26.74
C ARG A 402 7.22 -24.04 -25.58
N GLU A 403 6.99 -24.81 -24.53
CA GLU A 403 6.24 -24.35 -23.35
C GLU A 403 6.98 -23.19 -22.63
N LEU A 404 8.32 -23.26 -22.57
CA LEU A 404 9.13 -22.15 -22.04
C LEU A 404 9.07 -20.91 -22.93
N GLN A 405 9.13 -21.10 -24.26
CA GLN A 405 9.00 -20.01 -25.22
C GLN A 405 7.63 -19.31 -25.13
N ASP A 406 6.54 -20.08 -24.96
CA ASP A 406 5.20 -19.54 -24.77
C ASP A 406 5.13 -18.64 -23.52
N ILE A 407 5.80 -19.02 -22.41
CA ILE A 407 5.90 -18.20 -21.20
C ILE A 407 6.78 -16.97 -21.42
N ASP A 408 7.93 -17.13 -22.11
CA ASP A 408 8.80 -16.00 -22.40
C ASP A 408 8.11 -14.98 -23.31
N GLU A 409 7.37 -15.44 -24.31
CA GLU A 409 6.57 -14.57 -25.16
C GLU A 409 5.46 -13.86 -24.36
N MET A 410 4.78 -14.59 -23.47
CA MET A 410 3.78 -13.98 -22.58
C MET A 410 4.39 -12.85 -21.76
N LEU A 411 5.55 -13.08 -21.12
CA LEU A 411 6.21 -12.11 -20.25
C LEU A 411 6.82 -10.92 -21.00
N THR A 412 7.35 -11.15 -22.23
CA THR A 412 8.09 -10.12 -22.98
C THR A 412 7.24 -9.36 -24.00
N LYS A 413 6.14 -9.94 -24.50
CA LYS A 413 5.29 -9.33 -25.52
C LYS A 413 3.86 -9.10 -25.04
N ASP A 414 3.16 -10.17 -24.58
CA ASP A 414 1.72 -10.07 -24.31
C ASP A 414 1.42 -9.19 -23.09
N ILE A 415 2.16 -9.39 -22.00
CA ILE A 415 1.97 -8.61 -20.77
C ILE A 415 2.30 -7.12 -20.97
N PRO A 416 3.44 -6.73 -21.59
CA PRO A 416 3.70 -5.32 -21.91
C PRO A 416 2.63 -4.69 -22.81
N ALA A 417 2.16 -5.43 -23.84
CA ALA A 417 1.07 -4.94 -24.71
C ALA A 417 -0.24 -4.74 -23.93
N LEU A 418 -0.55 -5.64 -22.99
CA LEU A 418 -1.70 -5.56 -22.13
C LEU A 418 -1.60 -4.36 -21.16
N MET A 419 -0.42 -4.17 -20.56
CA MET A 419 -0.14 -3.01 -19.69
C MET A 419 -0.25 -1.68 -20.44
N ALA A 420 0.15 -1.65 -21.71
CA ALA A 420 0.01 -0.45 -22.56
C ALA A 420 -1.46 -0.08 -22.82
N SER A 421 -2.39 -1.03 -22.80
CA SER A 421 -3.82 -0.80 -23.00
C SER A 421 -4.55 -0.27 -21.75
N LEU A 422 -3.92 -0.32 -20.56
CA LEU A 422 -4.51 0.22 -19.33
C LEU A 422 -4.58 1.76 -19.38
N PRO A 423 -5.61 2.38 -18.78
CA PRO A 423 -5.70 3.82 -18.65
C PRO A 423 -4.46 4.41 -17.95
N LYS A 424 -4.02 5.59 -18.36
CA LYS A 424 -2.81 6.23 -17.82
C LYS A 424 -2.88 6.44 -16.29
N HIS A 425 -4.06 6.69 -15.73
CA HIS A 425 -4.28 6.83 -14.30
C HIS A 425 -4.15 5.52 -13.50
N THR A 426 -4.22 4.36 -14.18
CA THR A 426 -4.05 3.03 -13.57
C THR A 426 -2.59 2.56 -13.58
N ARG A 427 -1.68 3.32 -14.19
CA ARG A 427 -0.25 2.97 -14.29
C ARG A 427 0.56 3.32 -13.04
N VAL A 428 -0.08 3.45 -11.88
CA VAL A 428 0.63 3.72 -10.63
C VAL A 428 1.44 2.48 -10.21
N GLY A 429 2.75 2.64 -10.26
CA GLY A 429 3.74 1.90 -9.50
C GLY A 429 3.70 0.38 -9.54
N ILE A 430 4.39 -0.23 -10.52
CA ILE A 430 5.03 -1.52 -10.28
C ILE A 430 6.13 -1.24 -9.26
N ALA A 431 6.00 -1.78 -8.05
CA ALA A 431 7.04 -1.67 -7.05
C ALA A 431 8.38 -2.14 -7.66
N GLY A 432 9.31 -1.22 -7.86
CA GLY A 432 10.65 -1.49 -8.39
C GLY A 432 10.99 -0.90 -9.76
N VAL A 433 10.09 -0.16 -10.43
CA VAL A 433 10.44 0.63 -11.62
C VAL A 433 9.91 2.04 -11.40
N GLU A 434 10.76 2.91 -10.93
CA GLU A 434 10.53 4.35 -10.91
C GLU A 434 10.34 4.83 -12.35
N ASN A 435 9.14 5.36 -12.64
CA ASN A 435 8.92 6.13 -13.84
C ASN A 435 9.24 7.59 -13.51
N PRO A 436 10.22 8.23 -14.16
CA PRO A 436 10.66 9.58 -13.80
C PRO A 436 9.69 10.70 -14.20
N GLU A 437 8.48 10.42 -14.67
CA GLU A 437 7.57 11.44 -15.20
C GLU A 437 6.32 11.77 -14.35
N ASN A 438 6.13 11.15 -13.18
CA ASN A 438 5.02 11.56 -12.30
C ASN A 438 5.46 11.50 -10.84
N GLY A 439 5.36 12.66 -10.20
CA GLY A 439 5.75 12.91 -8.83
C GLY A 439 5.40 11.76 -7.88
N SER A 440 6.42 11.18 -7.28
CA SER A 440 6.32 10.20 -6.24
C SER A 440 5.44 10.75 -5.11
N VAL A 441 4.31 10.11 -4.85
CA VAL A 441 3.68 10.23 -3.55
C VAL A 441 4.68 9.66 -2.56
N SER A 442 5.44 10.55 -1.91
CA SER A 442 6.37 10.20 -0.85
C SER A 442 5.63 9.39 0.19
N SER A 443 6.03 8.13 0.38
CA SER A 443 5.56 7.27 1.46
C SER A 443 6.05 7.74 2.85
N ASN A 444 6.64 8.92 2.91
CA ASN A 444 7.05 9.55 4.15
C ASN A 444 5.84 10.17 4.86
N PRO A 445 5.34 9.59 5.97
CA PRO A 445 4.21 10.16 6.72
C PRO A 445 4.52 11.54 7.32
N PHE A 446 5.79 11.95 7.34
CA PHE A 446 6.21 13.29 7.75
C PHE A 446 6.25 14.29 6.58
N ALA A 447 6.10 13.86 5.32
CA ALA A 447 6.04 14.78 4.18
C ALA A 447 4.79 15.68 4.24
N SER A 448 3.71 15.22 4.87
CA SER A 448 2.50 16.01 5.12
C SER A 448 2.52 16.79 6.45
N ILE A 449 3.55 16.60 7.27
CA ILE A 449 3.82 17.38 8.51
C ILE A 449 4.99 18.36 8.26
N ALA A 450 5.40 18.54 7.02
CA ALA A 450 6.24 19.67 6.68
C ALA A 450 5.51 20.96 7.15
N PRO A 451 6.15 21.83 7.92
CA PRO A 451 5.51 23.08 8.31
C PRO A 451 5.02 23.74 7.02
N VAL A 452 3.77 24.17 7.03
CA VAL A 452 3.19 25.01 5.99
C VAL A 452 4.22 26.12 5.71
N GLY A 453 4.97 26.00 4.60
CA GLY A 453 5.99 26.98 4.27
C GLY A 453 7.31 26.48 3.66
N ARG A 454 7.58 25.17 3.55
CA ARG A 454 8.72 24.72 2.74
C ARG A 454 8.22 24.21 1.39
N LEU A 455 8.10 25.14 0.47
CA LEU A 455 7.98 24.89 -0.94
C LEU A 455 9.31 24.27 -1.42
N GLN A 456 9.27 23.09 -2.00
CA GLN A 456 10.43 22.53 -2.71
C GLN A 456 10.55 23.30 -4.02
N TRP A 457 11.72 23.82 -4.30
CA TRP A 457 12.03 24.41 -5.59
C TRP A 457 12.00 23.34 -6.67
N GLU A 458 11.70 23.76 -7.91
CA GLU A 458 11.75 22.86 -9.05
C GLU A 458 13.15 22.25 -9.17
N GLU A 459 13.21 20.97 -9.57
CA GLU A 459 14.49 20.23 -9.66
C GLU A 459 15.46 20.91 -10.62
N GLU A 460 14.98 21.56 -11.67
CA GLU A 460 15.80 22.33 -12.62
C GLU A 460 16.46 23.56 -11.99
N LEU A 461 15.73 24.28 -11.14
CA LEU A 461 16.30 25.39 -10.38
C LEU A 461 17.36 24.89 -9.38
N LEU A 462 17.05 23.81 -8.66
CA LEU A 462 17.98 23.19 -7.71
C LEU A 462 19.24 22.69 -8.40
N GLY A 463 19.13 22.08 -9.57
CA GLY A 463 20.25 21.60 -10.37
C GLY A 463 21.19 22.71 -10.82
N ARG A 464 20.67 23.91 -11.09
CA ARG A 464 21.46 25.09 -11.53
C ARG A 464 21.75 26.09 -10.43
N LYS A 465 21.22 25.88 -9.21
CA LYS A 465 21.36 26.84 -8.11
C LYS A 465 22.83 27.14 -7.77
N GLY A 466 23.69 26.12 -7.77
CA GLY A 466 25.11 26.30 -7.51
C GLY A 466 25.80 27.23 -8.51
N GLU A 467 25.39 27.22 -9.80
CA GLU A 467 25.91 28.13 -10.81
C GLU A 467 25.42 29.56 -10.58
N TYR A 468 24.15 29.73 -10.20
CA TYR A 468 23.55 31.03 -9.91
C TYR A 468 24.12 31.65 -8.63
N ASP A 469 24.34 30.86 -7.59
CA ASP A 469 25.00 31.28 -6.36
C ASP A 469 26.45 31.74 -6.60
N ALA A 470 27.17 31.04 -7.48
CA ALA A 470 28.54 31.45 -7.89
C ALA A 470 28.52 32.82 -8.62
N VAL A 471 27.53 33.09 -9.45
CA VAL A 471 27.34 34.39 -10.10
C VAL A 471 26.99 35.47 -9.07
N PHE A 472 26.06 35.14 -8.14
CA PHE A 472 25.64 36.06 -7.07
C PHE A 472 26.81 36.49 -6.19
N ALA A 473 27.70 35.57 -5.84
CA ALA A 473 28.89 35.83 -5.03
C ALA A 473 29.85 36.83 -5.67
N THR A 474 29.77 37.09 -6.99
CA THR A 474 30.58 38.09 -7.71
C THR A 474 29.95 39.50 -7.67
N LEU A 475 28.73 39.65 -7.16
CA LEU A 475 28.01 40.93 -7.12
C LEU A 475 28.42 41.77 -5.90
N SER A 476 28.19 43.08 -6.00
CA SER A 476 28.32 44.01 -4.87
C SER A 476 27.13 43.83 -3.93
N LEU A 477 27.36 43.23 -2.76
CA LEU A 477 26.32 43.01 -1.75
C LEU A 477 26.31 44.16 -0.72
N ASP A 478 25.12 44.47 -0.21
CA ASP A 478 24.96 45.41 0.89
C ASP A 478 25.28 44.77 2.26
N ALA A 479 25.19 45.56 3.34
CA ALA A 479 25.46 45.06 4.70
C ALA A 479 24.50 43.93 5.16
N THR A 480 23.40 43.70 4.45
CA THR A 480 22.44 42.65 4.70
C THR A 480 22.64 41.40 3.82
N GLY A 481 23.66 41.42 2.93
CA GLY A 481 23.96 40.33 2.01
C GLY A 481 23.04 40.30 0.78
N ARG A 482 22.42 41.41 0.42
CA ARG A 482 21.53 41.55 -0.73
C ARG A 482 22.22 42.32 -1.86
N ALA A 483 21.90 42.00 -3.12
CA ALA A 483 22.42 42.68 -4.29
C ALA A 483 21.40 43.72 -4.80
N ALA A 484 21.81 44.95 -4.96
CA ALA A 484 20.98 46.03 -5.50
C ALA A 484 20.66 45.77 -6.98
N GLY A 485 19.47 46.25 -7.45
CA GLY A 485 19.00 46.03 -8.80
C GLY A 485 19.99 46.40 -9.90
N GLY A 486 20.78 47.48 -9.71
CA GLY A 486 21.83 47.87 -10.64
C GLY A 486 22.95 46.84 -10.81
N SER A 487 23.30 46.10 -9.74
CA SER A 487 24.33 45.03 -9.77
C SER A 487 23.78 43.74 -10.41
N CYS A 488 22.49 43.45 -10.28
CA CYS A 488 21.84 42.26 -10.81
C CYS A 488 21.53 42.34 -12.30
N MET A 489 21.35 43.56 -12.86
CA MET A 489 20.88 43.72 -14.25
C MET A 489 21.85 43.14 -15.28
N ALA A 490 23.16 43.28 -15.13
CA ALA A 490 24.13 42.78 -16.09
C ALA A 490 24.14 41.24 -16.18
N PRO A 491 24.16 40.47 -15.07
CA PRO A 491 24.04 39.01 -15.11
C PRO A 491 22.69 38.56 -15.68
N LEU A 492 21.56 39.19 -15.29
CA LEU A 492 20.22 38.84 -15.78
C LEU A 492 20.09 39.06 -17.30
N GLN A 493 20.64 40.18 -17.83
CA GLN A 493 20.65 40.46 -19.27
C GLN A 493 21.52 39.45 -20.02
N LYS A 494 22.68 39.06 -19.44
CA LYS A 494 23.55 38.04 -20.01
C LYS A 494 22.87 36.67 -20.09
N GLN A 495 22.11 36.29 -19.06
CA GLN A 495 21.35 35.03 -19.00
C GLN A 495 20.20 35.03 -20.02
N ALA A 496 19.43 36.11 -20.07
CA ALA A 496 18.30 36.28 -20.96
C ALA A 496 18.68 36.40 -22.44
N SER A 497 19.95 36.72 -22.78
CA SER A 497 20.39 37.00 -24.14
C SER A 497 19.63 38.19 -24.78
N THR A 498 19.90 38.49 -26.04
CA THR A 498 19.26 39.58 -26.81
C THR A 498 17.79 39.27 -27.20
N THR A 499 17.33 38.06 -26.90
CA THR A 499 15.99 37.60 -27.28
C THR A 499 14.88 38.06 -26.34
N VAL A 500 15.21 38.43 -25.11
CA VAL A 500 14.23 38.81 -24.06
C VAL A 500 14.10 40.33 -24.01
N SER A 501 12.85 40.84 -24.08
CA SER A 501 12.58 42.27 -24.03
C SER A 501 12.86 42.88 -22.66
N GLN A 502 13.15 44.20 -22.60
CA GLN A 502 13.30 44.90 -21.32
C GLN A 502 12.03 44.88 -20.48
N VAL A 503 10.86 44.81 -21.09
CA VAL A 503 9.57 44.70 -20.42
C VAL A 503 9.48 43.35 -19.71
N THR A 504 9.91 42.28 -20.38
CA THR A 504 9.95 40.91 -19.80
C THR A 504 10.94 40.81 -18.66
N LEU A 505 12.13 41.43 -18.79
CA LEU A 505 13.13 41.44 -17.68
C LEU A 505 12.60 42.19 -16.45
N ARG A 506 11.79 43.25 -16.65
CA ARG A 506 11.17 43.95 -15.53
C ARG A 506 10.09 43.10 -14.87
N ALA A 507 9.27 42.38 -15.66
CA ALA A 507 8.30 41.44 -15.09
C ALA A 507 8.97 40.31 -14.30
N ILE A 508 10.10 39.78 -14.77
CA ILE A 508 10.90 38.78 -14.04
C ILE A 508 11.43 39.37 -12.73
N TRP A 509 11.93 40.59 -12.75
CA TRP A 509 12.38 41.27 -11.54
C TRP A 509 11.25 41.43 -10.51
N ASP A 510 10.09 41.94 -10.96
CA ASP A 510 8.92 42.18 -10.10
C ASP A 510 8.37 40.88 -9.50
N LEU A 511 8.54 39.73 -10.19
CA LEU A 511 8.20 38.39 -9.70
C LEU A 511 9.23 37.86 -8.69
N ALA A 512 10.51 38.13 -8.90
CA ALA A 512 11.59 37.61 -8.06
C ALA A 512 11.78 38.41 -6.75
N ASP A 513 11.60 39.75 -6.77
CA ASP A 513 11.67 40.62 -5.58
C ASP A 513 10.43 40.49 -4.73
N GLN A 514 10.30 39.34 -4.05
CA GLN A 514 9.17 39.02 -3.18
C GLN A 514 9.10 39.95 -1.96
N SER A 515 10.24 40.39 -1.49
CA SER A 515 10.37 41.32 -0.36
C SER A 515 10.04 42.75 -0.71
N LYS A 516 9.92 43.09 -2.02
CA LYS A 516 9.76 44.46 -2.56
C LYS A 516 10.80 45.46 -2.04
N ALA A 517 12.00 44.96 -1.77
CA ALA A 517 13.12 45.74 -1.21
C ALA A 517 13.92 46.47 -2.28
N GLY A 518 13.70 46.24 -3.58
CA GLY A 518 14.52 46.75 -4.69
C GLY A 518 15.94 46.17 -4.73
N SER A 519 16.15 45.07 -3.97
CA SER A 519 17.37 44.29 -3.91
C SER A 519 17.02 42.81 -3.75
N LEU A 520 17.81 41.91 -4.34
CA LEU A 520 17.59 40.47 -4.28
C LEU A 520 18.60 39.82 -3.32
N ASP A 521 18.12 38.84 -2.55
CA ASP A 521 19.01 37.90 -1.87
C ASP A 521 19.44 36.76 -2.83
N ALA A 522 20.26 35.82 -2.36
CA ALA A 522 20.80 34.74 -3.20
C ALA A 522 19.68 33.85 -3.77
N ASP A 523 18.62 33.61 -3.02
CA ASP A 523 17.51 32.76 -3.42
C ASP A 523 16.59 33.48 -4.40
N GLU A 524 16.23 34.73 -4.14
CA GLU A 524 15.48 35.58 -5.06
C GLU A 524 16.23 35.81 -6.39
N PHE A 525 17.58 35.98 -6.31
CA PHE A 525 18.42 36.09 -7.49
C PHE A 525 18.45 34.79 -8.31
N ALA A 526 18.50 33.62 -7.67
CA ALA A 526 18.45 32.33 -8.36
C ALA A 526 17.12 32.15 -9.11
N VAL A 527 15.99 32.56 -8.53
CA VAL A 527 14.69 32.57 -9.18
C VAL A 527 14.69 33.49 -10.41
N ALA A 528 15.23 34.71 -10.28
CA ALA A 528 15.33 35.64 -11.40
C ALA A 528 16.16 35.06 -12.57
N MET A 529 17.31 34.43 -12.26
CA MET A 529 18.18 33.79 -13.25
C MET A 529 17.47 32.61 -13.94
N HIS A 530 16.72 31.83 -13.22
CA HIS A 530 15.95 30.70 -13.77
C HIS A 530 14.84 31.19 -14.70
N LEU A 531 14.03 32.17 -14.28
CA LEU A 531 13.00 32.77 -15.14
C LEU A 531 13.61 33.41 -16.41
N CYS A 532 14.80 33.98 -16.33
CA CYS A 532 15.52 34.46 -17.51
C CYS A 532 15.93 33.31 -18.45
N ALA A 533 16.29 32.15 -17.91
CA ALA A 533 16.61 30.98 -18.73
C ALA A 533 15.37 30.45 -19.47
N LEU A 534 14.23 30.31 -18.78
CA LEU A 534 12.95 29.90 -19.36
C LEU A 534 12.50 30.88 -20.46
N ALA A 535 12.57 32.19 -20.20
CA ALA A 535 12.24 33.22 -21.18
C ALA A 535 13.12 33.16 -22.44
N LYS A 536 14.39 32.80 -22.30
CA LYS A 536 15.32 32.59 -23.41
C LYS A 536 14.94 31.39 -24.28
N GLU A 537 14.42 30.32 -23.66
CA GLU A 537 13.94 29.10 -24.32
C GLU A 537 12.56 29.30 -25.00
N GLY A 538 11.92 30.47 -24.77
CA GLY A 538 10.64 30.84 -25.38
C GLY A 538 9.41 30.47 -24.51
N GLU A 539 9.64 30.03 -23.27
CA GLU A 539 8.53 29.75 -22.35
C GLU A 539 7.87 31.06 -21.87
N PRO A 540 6.54 31.10 -21.74
CA PRO A 540 5.82 32.28 -21.28
C PRO A 540 6.09 32.53 -19.78
N ILE A 541 6.42 33.79 -19.43
CA ILE A 541 6.59 34.17 -18.03
C ILE A 541 5.23 34.12 -17.31
N PRO A 542 5.13 33.46 -16.16
CA PRO A 542 3.87 33.37 -15.43
C PRO A 542 3.44 34.74 -14.90
N ALA A 543 2.12 34.96 -14.78
CA ALA A 543 1.56 36.22 -14.24
C ALA A 543 1.82 36.38 -12.73
N GLU A 544 1.92 35.27 -12.01
CA GLU A 544 2.27 35.18 -10.58
C GLU A 544 3.35 34.12 -10.42
N LEU A 545 4.24 34.29 -9.43
CA LEU A 545 5.33 33.34 -9.16
C LEU A 545 4.72 32.00 -8.72
N PRO A 546 4.99 30.89 -9.45
CA PRO A 546 4.55 29.56 -9.03
C PRO A 546 5.05 29.23 -7.64
N THR A 547 4.26 28.49 -6.87
CA THR A 547 4.60 28.11 -5.51
C THR A 547 5.90 27.28 -5.42
N SER A 548 6.25 26.56 -6.49
CA SER A 548 7.49 25.81 -6.65
C SER A 548 8.74 26.70 -6.82
N LEU A 549 8.57 27.99 -7.16
CA LEU A 549 9.65 28.94 -7.34
C LEU A 549 9.73 30.01 -6.23
N VAL A 550 8.84 29.97 -5.24
CA VAL A 550 8.90 30.91 -4.10
C VAL A 550 10.12 30.57 -3.23
N PRO A 551 11.06 31.51 -3.00
CA PRO A 551 12.24 31.27 -2.16
C PRO A 551 11.84 30.85 -0.73
N PRO A 552 12.53 29.88 -0.13
CA PRO A 552 12.31 29.57 1.29
C PRO A 552 12.73 30.81 2.10
N LEU A 553 11.85 31.29 3.00
CA LEU A 553 12.13 32.45 3.86
C LEU A 553 13.51 32.29 4.51
N SER A 554 14.45 33.15 4.14
CA SER A 554 15.81 33.13 4.68
C SER A 554 15.74 33.43 6.20
N GLY A 555 16.27 32.51 7.01
CA GLY A 555 16.12 32.41 8.45
C GLY A 555 16.72 33.56 9.28
N LYS A 556 16.23 34.80 9.13
CA LYS A 556 16.59 35.93 10.00
C LYS A 556 15.45 36.37 10.95
N ASP A 557 14.30 35.74 10.92
CA ASP A 557 13.21 35.96 11.89
C ASP A 557 12.99 34.77 12.84
N GLN A 558 14.05 34.02 13.18
CA GLN A 558 13.98 33.11 14.32
C GLN A 558 14.36 33.87 15.59
N PRO A 559 13.50 33.88 16.67
CA PRO A 559 13.92 34.36 17.97
C PRO A 559 15.12 33.51 18.43
N GLN A 560 16.22 34.18 18.79
CA GLN A 560 17.44 33.55 19.30
C GLN A 560 17.10 32.74 20.57
N ILE A 561 17.09 31.42 20.45
CA ILE A 561 17.21 30.53 21.61
C ILE A 561 18.68 30.55 21.99
N GLY A 562 18.99 31.14 23.14
CA GLY A 562 20.33 31.38 23.64
C GLY A 562 21.15 30.11 23.72
N SER A 563 22.40 30.24 23.31
CA SER A 563 23.47 29.24 23.47
C SER A 563 23.64 28.92 24.96
N PRO A 564 23.76 27.65 25.38
CA PRO A 564 24.14 27.34 26.74
C PRO A 564 25.64 27.65 26.93
N SER A 565 25.89 28.61 27.79
CA SER A 565 27.23 28.91 28.31
C SER A 565 27.83 27.68 29.01
N GLN A 566 29.08 27.42 28.65
CA GLN A 566 29.95 26.53 29.41
C GLN A 566 30.07 27.03 30.85
N THR A 567 29.76 26.24 31.84
CA THR A 567 30.48 26.17 33.11
C THR A 567 30.05 24.97 33.97
N SER A 568 31.10 24.36 34.51
CA SER A 568 31.24 23.59 35.73
C SER A 568 30.99 22.10 35.72
N ALA A 569 32.10 21.43 35.80
CA ALA A 569 32.30 20.06 36.26
C ALA A 569 31.61 19.81 37.61
N ILE A 570 30.75 18.80 37.68
CA ILE A 570 30.33 18.18 38.95
C ILE A 570 30.66 16.70 38.92
N ARG A 571 31.44 16.32 39.95
CA ARG A 571 31.99 15.01 40.31
C ARG A 571 30.88 13.94 40.34
N ARG A 572 31.24 12.75 39.89
CA ARG A 572 30.53 11.50 40.17
C ARG A 572 30.70 11.13 41.65
N PRO A 573 29.69 10.62 42.32
CA PRO A 573 29.88 9.77 43.49
C PRO A 573 29.89 8.30 43.09
N SER A 574 30.93 7.60 43.49
CA SER A 574 30.99 6.14 43.57
C SER A 574 29.99 5.65 44.63
N ILE A 575 29.25 4.60 44.33
CA ILE A 575 28.57 3.79 45.31
C ILE A 575 28.83 2.32 45.01
N ILE A 576 29.26 1.71 46.01
CA ILE A 576 29.42 0.32 46.39
C ILE A 576 28.19 -0.53 46.03
#